data_580c205865c5653f2888deac363bd65d
#
_entry.id   580c205865c5653f2888deac363bd65d
#
_cell.length_a   1.000
_cell.length_b   1.000
_cell.length_c   1.000
_cell.angle_alpha   90.00
_cell.angle_beta   90.00
_cell.angle_gamma   90.00
#
_symmetry.space_group_name_H-M   'P 1'
#
loop_
_entity.id
_entity.type
_entity.pdbx_description
1 polymer ?
#
loop_
_entity_poly.entity_id
_entity_poly.type
_entity_poly.pdbx_seq_one_letter_code
_entity_poly.pdbx_strand_id
1 'polypeptide(L)'
;HDVIIPDLRGYGESSAPANDAGNTTYSKRTMAQDMADLLTALDISRADVLGHDRGARVAYRFALDHPERLGKLGIIEIVPTADFWASWTADLAMAAYHWTFLAQPAPLPERMIGADPVAYVDWTLAQWTLSKSLAAFSPAALDSYRAQALGPARVHAMCADYRAGASFD
;
A
#
# COMPACT_ATOMS: atom_id res chain seq x y z
N HIS A 1 4.01 -9.79 24.23
CA HIS A 1 4.68 -9.39 23.00
C HIS A 1 4.59 -7.87 22.86
N ASP A 2 5.69 -7.24 22.45
CA ASP A 2 5.66 -5.86 22.00
C ASP A 2 5.22 -5.87 20.51
N VAL A 3 4.38 -4.91 20.12
CA VAL A 3 3.85 -4.80 18.76
C VAL A 3 4.22 -3.43 18.20
N ILE A 4 4.79 -3.42 16.99
CA ILE A 4 5.12 -2.22 16.23
C ILE A 4 4.24 -2.21 14.99
N ILE A 5 3.47 -1.14 14.78
CA ILE A 5 2.56 -0.98 13.65
C ILE A 5 2.96 0.31 12.92
N PRO A 6 3.91 0.25 11.96
CA PRO A 6 4.33 1.44 11.22
C PRO A 6 3.36 1.75 10.07
N ASP A 7 3.16 3.02 9.81
CA ASP A 7 2.65 3.47 8.52
C ASP A 7 3.74 3.31 7.46
N LEU A 8 3.42 2.74 6.31
CA LEU A 8 4.36 2.65 5.19
C LEU A 8 4.66 4.05 4.63
N ARG A 9 5.85 4.24 4.01
CA ARG A 9 6.14 5.51 3.34
C ARG A 9 5.03 5.90 2.37
N GLY A 10 4.62 7.16 2.39
CA GLY A 10 3.52 7.68 1.59
C GLY A 10 2.13 7.51 2.19
N TYR A 11 2.00 6.76 3.29
CA TYR A 11 0.74 6.49 3.97
C TYR A 11 0.76 7.02 5.41
N GLY A 12 -0.42 7.23 5.97
CA GLY A 12 -0.61 7.64 7.35
C GLY A 12 0.21 8.89 7.72
N GLU A 13 0.92 8.83 8.82
CA GLU A 13 1.79 9.91 9.32
C GLU A 13 3.23 9.81 8.79
N SER A 14 3.57 8.73 8.06
CA SER A 14 4.90 8.58 7.48
C SER A 14 5.16 9.57 6.34
N SER A 15 6.42 9.89 6.07
CA SER A 15 6.81 10.81 5.01
C SER A 15 6.37 10.33 3.62
N ALA A 16 6.07 11.29 2.73
CA ALA A 16 5.72 11.04 1.34
C ALA A 16 6.76 11.73 0.42
N PRO A 17 7.95 11.14 0.24
CA PRO A 17 9.00 11.72 -0.61
C PRO A 17 8.56 11.76 -2.07
N ALA A 18 9.20 12.63 -2.86
CA ALA A 18 8.98 12.68 -4.29
C ALA A 18 9.35 11.34 -4.94
N ASN A 19 8.53 10.88 -5.90
CA ASN A 19 8.81 9.66 -6.65
C ASN A 19 9.92 9.91 -7.68
N ASP A 20 10.73 8.89 -7.92
CA ASP A 20 11.72 8.91 -8.99
C ASP A 20 11.12 8.44 -10.32
N ALA A 21 11.84 8.68 -11.42
CA ALA A 21 11.40 8.32 -12.77
C ALA A 21 11.24 6.80 -12.99
N GLY A 22 11.94 5.98 -12.19
CA GLY A 22 11.86 4.51 -12.23
C GLY A 22 10.79 3.91 -11.33
N ASN A 23 10.04 4.74 -10.61
CA ASN A 23 9.08 4.33 -9.58
C ASN A 23 9.69 3.50 -8.42
N THR A 24 11.00 3.59 -8.20
CA THR A 24 11.68 2.76 -7.18
C THR A 24 11.44 3.29 -5.78
N THR A 25 11.16 4.59 -5.63
CA THR A 25 10.91 5.24 -4.32
C THR A 25 9.80 4.53 -3.54
N TYR A 26 8.76 4.07 -4.21
CA TYR A 26 7.61 3.41 -3.60
C TYR A 26 7.55 1.90 -3.89
N SER A 27 8.65 1.31 -4.34
CA SER A 27 8.72 -0.15 -4.52
C SER A 27 8.65 -0.88 -3.17
N LYS A 28 8.18 -2.13 -3.21
CA LYS A 28 8.13 -2.97 -2.01
C LYS A 28 9.51 -3.26 -1.45
N ARG A 29 10.54 -3.28 -2.33
CA ARG A 29 11.94 -3.39 -1.91
C ARG A 29 12.36 -2.20 -1.06
N THR A 30 12.04 -0.99 -1.50
CA THR A 30 12.38 0.23 -0.74
C THR A 30 11.59 0.28 0.58
N MET A 31 10.31 -0.09 0.58
CA MET A 31 9.52 -0.16 1.81
C MET A 31 10.00 -1.27 2.75
N ALA A 32 10.48 -2.39 2.24
CA ALA A 32 11.10 -3.45 3.05
C ALA A 32 12.41 -2.97 3.70
N GLN A 33 13.21 -2.17 2.99
CA GLN A 33 14.39 -1.52 3.57
C GLN A 33 14.00 -0.56 4.70
N ASP A 34 12.92 0.22 4.55
CA ASP A 34 12.43 1.07 5.64
C ASP A 34 12.13 0.26 6.91
N MET A 35 11.56 -0.94 6.76
CA MET A 35 11.27 -1.81 7.91
C MET A 35 12.56 -2.34 8.55
N ALA A 36 13.56 -2.68 7.75
CA ALA A 36 14.87 -3.08 8.27
C ALA A 36 15.57 -1.94 9.01
N ASP A 37 15.49 -0.72 8.47
CA ASP A 37 16.05 0.48 9.08
C ASP A 37 15.31 0.85 10.37
N LEU A 38 13.98 0.71 10.39
CA LEU A 38 13.17 0.89 11.59
C LEU A 38 13.57 -0.07 12.71
N LEU A 39 13.73 -1.36 12.40
CA LEU A 39 14.21 -2.34 13.37
C LEU A 39 15.60 -1.97 13.92
N THR A 40 16.46 -1.45 13.05
CA THR A 40 17.80 -0.99 13.45
C THR A 40 17.73 0.23 14.36
N ALA A 41 16.88 1.20 14.03
CA ALA A 41 16.67 2.41 14.85
C ALA A 41 16.10 2.11 16.23
N LEU A 42 15.40 0.97 16.38
CA LEU A 42 14.79 0.49 17.62
C LEU A 42 15.67 -0.53 18.36
N ASP A 43 16.93 -0.76 17.90
CA ASP A 43 17.84 -1.78 18.44
C ASP A 43 17.25 -3.22 18.46
N ILE A 44 16.36 -3.51 17.49
CA ILE A 44 15.75 -4.84 17.32
C ILE A 44 16.51 -5.60 16.26
N SER A 45 17.19 -6.67 16.65
CA SER A 45 17.97 -7.49 15.73
C SER A 45 17.09 -8.35 14.80
N ARG A 46 15.95 -8.82 15.30
CA ARG A 46 15.06 -9.76 14.61
C ARG A 46 13.62 -9.61 15.08
N ALA A 47 12.65 -9.72 14.17
CA ALA A 47 11.22 -9.64 14.48
C ALA A 47 10.40 -10.68 13.71
N ASP A 48 9.27 -11.09 14.29
CA ASP A 48 8.20 -11.73 13.53
C ASP A 48 7.45 -10.64 12.74
N VAL A 49 7.15 -10.89 11.47
CA VAL A 49 6.51 -9.93 10.57
C VAL A 49 5.17 -10.47 10.11
N LEU A 50 4.12 -9.67 10.31
CA LEU A 50 2.78 -9.95 9.83
C LEU A 50 2.34 -8.82 8.91
N GLY A 51 1.97 -9.14 7.67
CA GLY A 51 1.47 -8.17 6.71
C GLY A 51 0.10 -8.54 6.16
N HIS A 52 -0.70 -7.51 5.89
CA HIS A 52 -1.99 -7.60 5.20
C HIS A 52 -1.99 -6.65 4.01
N ASP A 53 -2.59 -7.05 2.89
CA ASP A 53 -2.70 -6.28 1.63
C ASP A 53 -1.36 -5.65 1.19
N ARG A 54 -1.25 -4.33 1.11
CA ARG A 54 0.01 -3.62 0.75
C ARG A 54 1.15 -3.99 1.70
N GLY A 55 0.85 -4.05 3.00
CA GLY A 55 1.80 -4.49 4.03
C GLY A 55 2.26 -5.93 3.85
N ALA A 56 1.42 -6.83 3.37
CA ALA A 56 1.81 -8.21 3.08
C ALA A 56 2.80 -8.28 1.91
N ARG A 57 2.68 -7.38 0.92
CA ARG A 57 3.63 -7.27 -0.19
C ARG A 57 5.00 -6.77 0.28
N VAL A 58 5.02 -5.84 1.23
CA VAL A 58 6.25 -5.41 1.89
C VAL A 58 6.84 -6.54 2.75
N ALA A 59 5.99 -7.28 3.48
CA ALA A 59 6.41 -8.35 4.37
C ALA A 59 7.10 -9.52 3.63
N TYR A 60 6.55 -9.98 2.50
CA TYR A 60 7.24 -11.03 1.74
C TYR A 60 8.53 -10.50 1.09
N ARG A 61 8.54 -9.23 0.66
CA ARG A 61 9.77 -8.62 0.13
C ARG A 61 10.84 -8.50 1.22
N PHE A 62 10.44 -8.10 2.43
CA PHE A 62 11.34 -8.10 3.60
C PHE A 62 11.92 -9.50 3.85
N ALA A 63 11.10 -10.54 3.78
CA ALA A 63 11.56 -11.91 3.99
C ALA A 63 12.61 -12.35 2.94
N LEU A 64 12.50 -11.86 1.70
CA LEU A 64 13.45 -12.18 0.62
C LEU A 64 14.76 -11.38 0.74
N ASP A 65 14.67 -10.10 1.09
CA ASP A 65 15.83 -9.20 1.09
C ASP A 65 16.58 -9.16 2.45
N HIS A 66 15.88 -9.47 3.56
CA HIS A 66 16.39 -9.41 4.94
C HIS A 66 16.09 -10.68 5.75
N PRO A 67 16.39 -11.89 5.22
CA PRO A 67 16.04 -13.15 5.89
C PRO A 67 16.64 -13.29 7.29
N GLU A 68 17.81 -12.70 7.54
CA GLU A 68 18.49 -12.71 8.83
C GLU A 68 17.77 -11.87 9.89
N ARG A 69 16.94 -10.90 9.46
CA ARG A 69 16.16 -10.02 10.33
C ARG A 69 14.74 -10.57 10.62
N LEU A 70 14.34 -11.63 9.90
CA LEU A 70 13.01 -12.22 9.98
C LEU A 70 12.97 -13.39 10.98
N GLY A 71 12.03 -13.34 11.93
CA GLY A 71 11.64 -14.45 12.79
C GLY A 71 10.68 -15.39 12.05
N LYS A 72 9.42 -15.02 12.04
CA LYS A 72 8.34 -15.72 11.34
C LYS A 72 7.65 -14.75 10.40
N LEU A 73 7.12 -15.27 9.30
CA LEU A 73 6.33 -14.50 8.33
C LEU A 73 4.86 -14.92 8.38
N GLY A 74 3.97 -13.95 8.55
CA GLY A 74 2.54 -14.09 8.34
C GLY A 74 2.09 -13.23 7.17
N ILE A 75 1.34 -13.82 6.23
CA ILE A 75 0.79 -13.15 5.05
C ILE A 75 -0.72 -13.31 5.07
N ILE A 76 -1.44 -12.19 4.98
CA ILE A 76 -2.90 -12.18 4.95
C ILE A 76 -3.38 -11.65 3.60
N GLU A 77 -4.21 -12.46 2.93
CA GLU A 77 -5.11 -12.08 1.84
C GLU A 77 -4.44 -11.54 0.56
N ILE A 78 -3.22 -11.99 0.24
CA ILE A 78 -2.58 -11.62 -1.03
C ILE A 78 -1.95 -12.84 -1.72
N VAL A 79 -1.75 -12.72 -3.03
CA VAL A 79 -0.78 -13.48 -3.81
C VAL A 79 0.38 -12.55 -4.21
N PRO A 80 1.57 -13.06 -4.54
CA PRO A 80 2.68 -12.23 -5.00
C PRO A 80 2.29 -11.30 -6.15
N THR A 81 2.94 -10.14 -6.26
CA THR A 81 2.56 -9.09 -7.23
C THR A 81 2.62 -9.58 -8.68
N ALA A 82 3.67 -10.32 -9.04
CA ALA A 82 3.82 -10.87 -10.39
C ALA A 82 2.72 -11.89 -10.72
N ASP A 83 2.37 -12.78 -9.77
CA ASP A 83 1.31 -13.77 -9.94
C ASP A 83 -0.06 -13.10 -10.06
N PHE A 84 -0.29 -12.01 -9.30
CA PHE A 84 -1.51 -11.23 -9.40
C PHE A 84 -1.68 -10.64 -10.81
N TRP A 85 -0.62 -10.01 -11.36
CA TRP A 85 -0.65 -9.48 -12.73
C TRP A 85 -0.80 -10.58 -13.79
N ALA A 86 -0.17 -11.73 -13.60
CA ALA A 86 -0.28 -12.87 -14.53
C ALA A 86 -1.67 -13.54 -14.55
N SER A 87 -2.46 -13.39 -13.47
CA SER A 87 -3.80 -13.98 -13.34
C SER A 87 -4.94 -13.08 -13.83
N TRP A 88 -4.65 -11.99 -14.56
CA TRP A 88 -5.62 -10.97 -14.93
C TRP A 88 -6.72 -11.53 -15.85
N THR A 89 -7.96 -11.40 -15.41
CA THR A 89 -9.18 -11.76 -16.14
C THR A 89 -10.11 -10.55 -16.20
N ALA A 90 -11.18 -10.61 -17.00
CA ALA A 90 -12.19 -9.54 -17.02
C ALA A 90 -12.84 -9.32 -15.65
N ASP A 91 -13.18 -10.40 -14.95
CA ASP A 91 -13.79 -10.31 -13.62
C ASP A 91 -12.81 -9.71 -12.59
N LEU A 92 -11.54 -10.14 -12.62
CA LEU A 92 -10.51 -9.59 -11.75
C LEU A 92 -10.25 -8.12 -12.08
N ALA A 93 -10.22 -7.74 -13.36
CA ALA A 93 -10.06 -6.36 -13.80
C ALA A 93 -11.16 -5.45 -13.27
N MET A 94 -12.41 -5.93 -13.27
CA MET A 94 -13.55 -5.18 -12.71
C MET A 94 -13.49 -5.09 -11.18
N ALA A 95 -13.14 -6.17 -10.51
CA ALA A 95 -13.04 -6.20 -9.04
C ALA A 95 -11.83 -5.39 -8.52
N ALA A 96 -10.71 -5.46 -9.21
CA ALA A 96 -9.43 -4.82 -8.86
C ALA A 96 -9.09 -3.63 -9.78
N TYR A 97 -10.10 -2.91 -10.33
CA TYR A 97 -9.90 -1.80 -11.27
C TYR A 97 -8.85 -0.78 -10.82
N HIS A 98 -8.76 -0.55 -9.51
CA HIS A 98 -7.83 0.41 -8.92
C HIS A 98 -6.34 0.08 -9.19
N TRP A 99 -6.00 -1.19 -9.43
CA TRP A 99 -4.65 -1.57 -9.81
C TRP A 99 -4.24 -0.95 -11.15
N THR A 100 -5.10 -1.08 -12.15
CA THR A 100 -4.84 -0.51 -13.49
C THR A 100 -5.03 1.01 -13.51
N PHE A 101 -5.99 1.54 -12.75
CA PHE A 101 -6.25 2.98 -12.67
C PHE A 101 -5.11 3.73 -11.98
N LEU A 102 -4.72 3.31 -10.77
CA LEU A 102 -3.68 3.99 -9.99
C LEU A 102 -2.29 3.86 -10.62
N ALA A 103 -2.04 2.78 -11.38
CA ALA A 103 -0.79 2.59 -12.12
C ALA A 103 -0.68 3.42 -13.40
N GLN A 104 -1.72 4.13 -13.83
CA GLN A 104 -1.62 5.00 -15.01
C GLN A 104 -0.55 6.09 -14.83
N PRO A 105 0.07 6.56 -15.94
CA PRO A 105 1.04 7.64 -15.87
C PRO A 105 0.48 8.90 -15.20
N ALA A 106 1.33 9.56 -14.41
CA ALA A 106 1.00 10.88 -13.87
C ALA A 106 0.77 11.89 -15.00
N PRO A 107 -0.14 12.83 -14.85
CA PRO A 107 -0.91 13.14 -13.64
C PRO A 107 -2.37 12.62 -13.67
N LEU A 108 -2.67 11.58 -14.48
CA LEU A 108 -4.07 11.19 -14.75
C LEU A 108 -4.81 10.77 -13.46
N PRO A 109 -4.39 9.73 -12.71
CA PRO A 109 -5.13 9.30 -11.53
C PRO A 109 -5.12 10.37 -10.43
N GLU A 110 -4.00 11.08 -10.24
CA GLU A 110 -3.89 12.15 -9.25
C GLU A 110 -4.91 13.28 -9.50
N ARG A 111 -5.09 13.68 -10.76
CA ARG A 111 -6.07 14.72 -11.12
C ARG A 111 -7.50 14.25 -10.98
N MET A 112 -7.79 13.01 -11.35
CA MET A 112 -9.13 12.45 -11.24
C MET A 112 -9.54 12.30 -9.76
N ILE A 113 -8.66 11.76 -8.91
CA ILE A 113 -8.90 11.64 -7.47
C ILE A 113 -9.00 13.02 -6.84
N GLY A 114 -8.10 13.94 -7.20
CA GLY A 114 -8.07 15.30 -6.66
C GLY A 114 -9.30 16.15 -6.99
N ALA A 115 -10.11 15.76 -7.98
CA ALA A 115 -11.37 16.43 -8.29
C ALA A 115 -12.44 16.20 -7.21
N ASP A 116 -12.48 15.00 -6.60
CA ASP A 116 -13.33 14.68 -5.45
C ASP A 116 -12.71 13.51 -4.66
N PRO A 117 -11.70 13.80 -3.83
CA PRO A 117 -10.94 12.76 -3.14
C PRO A 117 -11.78 12.01 -2.09
N VAL A 118 -12.75 12.68 -1.47
CA VAL A 118 -13.62 12.05 -0.46
C VAL A 118 -14.55 11.07 -1.13
N ALA A 119 -15.20 11.44 -2.23
CA ALA A 119 -16.07 10.52 -2.97
C ALA A 119 -15.28 9.31 -3.50
N TYR A 120 -14.04 9.48 -3.96
CA TYR A 120 -13.19 8.38 -4.38
C TYR A 120 -12.91 7.39 -3.25
N VAL A 121 -12.51 7.88 -2.07
CA VAL A 121 -12.24 7.03 -0.90
C VAL A 121 -13.50 6.32 -0.44
N ASP A 122 -14.58 7.05 -0.25
CA ASP A 122 -15.84 6.51 0.24
C ASP A 122 -16.38 5.41 -0.69
N TRP A 123 -16.35 5.67 -2.00
CA TRP A 123 -16.76 4.67 -2.98
C TRP A 123 -15.87 3.44 -2.94
N THR A 124 -14.55 3.63 -2.92
CA THR A 124 -13.58 2.53 -2.91
C THR A 124 -13.74 1.65 -1.66
N LEU A 125 -13.81 2.26 -0.47
CA LEU A 125 -14.00 1.54 0.78
C LEU A 125 -15.33 0.80 0.80
N ALA A 126 -16.43 1.44 0.34
CA ALA A 126 -17.73 0.78 0.26
C ALA A 126 -17.68 -0.46 -0.66
N GLN A 127 -17.03 -0.35 -1.84
CA GLN A 127 -16.94 -1.49 -2.77
C GLN A 127 -16.16 -2.68 -2.20
N TRP A 128 -15.25 -2.46 -1.27
CA TRP A 128 -14.49 -3.55 -0.64
C TRP A 128 -15.24 -4.24 0.50
N THR A 129 -16.36 -3.69 0.96
CA THR A 129 -17.21 -4.36 1.96
C THR A 129 -18.21 -5.31 1.32
N LEU A 130 -18.63 -6.35 2.06
CA LEU A 130 -19.67 -7.27 1.62
C LEU A 130 -21.02 -6.55 1.39
N SER A 131 -21.34 -5.57 2.26
CA SER A 131 -22.58 -4.79 2.21
C SER A 131 -22.58 -3.68 1.16
N LYS A 132 -21.45 -3.45 0.47
CA LYS A 132 -21.26 -2.32 -0.45
C LYS A 132 -21.58 -0.97 0.18
N SER A 133 -21.25 -0.80 1.45
CA SER A 133 -21.57 0.41 2.22
C SER A 133 -20.44 0.73 3.20
N LEU A 134 -20.47 1.95 3.76
CA LEU A 134 -19.49 2.39 4.77
C LEU A 134 -19.87 1.98 6.20
N ALA A 135 -20.97 1.26 6.40
CA ALA A 135 -21.48 0.93 7.73
C ALA A 135 -20.53 0.08 8.60
N ALA A 136 -19.58 -0.61 7.97
CA ALA A 136 -18.56 -1.41 8.68
C ALA A 136 -17.46 -0.56 9.33
N PHE A 137 -17.31 0.70 8.95
CA PHE A 137 -16.26 1.59 9.43
C PHE A 137 -16.77 2.50 10.53
N SER A 138 -15.98 2.72 11.58
CA SER A 138 -16.27 3.76 12.56
C SER A 138 -16.12 5.16 11.95
N PRO A 139 -16.83 6.18 12.46
CA PRO A 139 -16.66 7.55 12.00
C PRO A 139 -15.20 8.01 12.05
N ALA A 140 -14.49 7.72 13.14
CA ALA A 140 -13.08 8.09 13.30
C ALA A 140 -12.16 7.44 12.26
N ALA A 141 -12.43 6.18 11.86
CA ALA A 141 -11.67 5.52 10.81
C ALA A 141 -11.93 6.18 9.44
N LEU A 142 -13.19 6.49 9.12
CA LEU A 142 -13.54 7.18 7.88
C LEU A 142 -12.89 8.56 7.79
N ASP A 143 -12.92 9.33 8.90
CA ASP A 143 -12.30 10.66 8.95
C ASP A 143 -10.79 10.55 8.70
N SER A 144 -10.13 9.56 9.28
CA SER A 144 -8.70 9.28 9.03
C SER A 144 -8.41 8.96 7.57
N TYR A 145 -9.17 8.04 6.95
CA TYR A 145 -8.97 7.66 5.55
C TYR A 145 -9.22 8.83 4.59
N ARG A 146 -10.28 9.63 4.83
CA ARG A 146 -10.59 10.82 4.04
C ARG A 146 -9.51 11.88 4.15
N ALA A 147 -8.97 12.10 5.36
CA ALA A 147 -7.88 13.04 5.57
C ALA A 147 -6.62 12.69 4.74
N GLN A 148 -6.30 11.41 4.59
CA GLN A 148 -5.18 10.97 3.76
C GLN A 148 -5.39 11.34 2.27
N ALA A 149 -6.61 11.19 1.75
CA ALA A 149 -6.93 11.51 0.36
C ALA A 149 -6.94 13.01 0.04
N LEU A 150 -7.07 13.88 1.05
CA LEU A 150 -7.02 15.34 0.87
C LEU A 150 -5.58 15.85 0.63
N GLY A 151 -4.56 15.05 0.92
CA GLY A 151 -3.16 15.41 0.72
C GLY A 151 -2.65 15.05 -0.68
N PRO A 152 -2.37 16.00 -1.60
CA PRO A 152 -1.90 15.69 -2.95
C PRO A 152 -0.64 14.81 -2.97
N ALA A 153 0.28 15.01 -2.03
CA ALA A 153 1.48 14.18 -1.90
C ALA A 153 1.14 12.72 -1.53
N ARG A 154 0.09 12.50 -0.72
CA ARG A 154 -0.39 11.17 -0.34
C ARG A 154 -1.04 10.46 -1.52
N VAL A 155 -1.87 11.17 -2.29
CA VAL A 155 -2.48 10.63 -3.52
C VAL A 155 -1.39 10.25 -4.52
N HIS A 156 -0.38 11.11 -4.70
CA HIS A 156 0.75 10.81 -5.58
C HIS A 156 1.54 9.58 -5.10
N ALA A 157 1.83 9.49 -3.80
CA ALA A 157 2.52 8.34 -3.20
C ALA A 157 1.76 7.03 -3.41
N MET A 158 0.44 7.05 -3.19
CA MET A 158 -0.43 5.91 -3.47
C MET A 158 -0.35 5.48 -4.95
N CYS A 159 -0.48 6.42 -5.88
CA CYS A 159 -0.34 6.11 -7.32
C CYS A 159 1.06 5.59 -7.66
N ALA A 160 2.12 6.16 -7.10
CA ALA A 160 3.49 5.71 -7.31
C ALA A 160 3.74 4.29 -6.79
N ASP A 161 3.12 3.91 -5.66
CA ASP A 161 3.15 2.56 -5.13
C ASP A 161 2.52 1.54 -6.10
N TYR A 162 1.39 1.87 -6.74
CA TYR A 162 0.78 1.01 -7.75
C TYR A 162 1.58 0.98 -9.07
N ARG A 163 2.23 2.09 -9.46
CA ARG A 163 3.16 2.12 -10.60
C ARG A 163 4.37 1.24 -10.37
N ALA A 164 4.95 1.27 -9.16
CA ALA A 164 6.02 0.35 -8.78
C ALA A 164 5.58 -1.11 -8.88
N GLY A 165 4.38 -1.43 -8.37
CA GLY A 165 3.79 -2.76 -8.47
C GLY A 165 3.51 -3.23 -9.91
N ALA A 166 3.30 -2.32 -10.85
CA ALA A 166 3.06 -2.63 -12.25
C ALA A 166 4.35 -2.72 -13.09
N SER A 167 5.51 -2.29 -12.57
CA SER A 167 6.73 -2.16 -13.38
C SER A 167 7.99 -2.69 -12.71
N PHE A 168 8.13 -2.57 -11.40
CA PHE A 168 9.38 -2.82 -10.68
C PHE A 168 9.30 -4.02 -9.70
N ASP A 169 8.18 -4.18 -8.97
CA ASP A 169 8.01 -5.18 -7.91
C ASP A 169 7.78 -6.62 -8.41
#